data_7cf7052cd50fce05a719b5ce70e90ac4
#
_entry.id   7cf7052cd50fce05a719b5ce70e90ac4
#
_cell.length_a   1.000
_cell.length_b   1.000
_cell.length_c   1.000
_cell.angle_alpha   90.00
_cell.angle_beta   90.00
_cell.angle_gamma   90.00
#
_symmetry.space_group_name_H-M   'P 1'
#
loop_
_entity.id
_entity.type
_entity.pdbx_description
1 polymer ?
#
loop_
_entity_poly.entity_id
_entity_poly.type
_entity_poly.pdbx_seq_one_letter_code
_entity_poly.pdbx_strand_id
1 'polypeptide(L)'
;MQIGIRIGARDITTMATDAIVNSANCRLSEGGGVCGAIHNRAGAKFTKACAKLSRRLGGILTSEAFITGGYNLPARHVIHTLGPVWHEERVDEHARWSAELAACYTNSLAIAEEHKLASIAFPSIGTGAFGWDKKKAAKIAIRAVLNHDARHVEGVFLCCHKDAEEMFMMCSFVTAELQKQDQMRNN
;
A
#
# COMPACT_ATOMS: atom_id res chain seq x y z
N MET A 1 1.73 0.55 -19.98
CA MET A 1 1.94 -0.92 -19.78
C MET A 1 0.89 -1.43 -18.81
N GLN A 2 0.37 -2.64 -18.98
CA GLN A 2 -0.62 -3.19 -18.04
C GLN A 2 0.11 -3.83 -16.85
N ILE A 3 -0.27 -3.45 -15.62
CA ILE A 3 0.30 -4.00 -14.39
C ILE A 3 -0.24 -5.42 -14.15
N GLY A 4 0.66 -6.36 -13.88
CA GLY A 4 0.28 -7.68 -13.37
C GLY A 4 -0.09 -7.63 -11.90
N ILE A 5 -1.36 -7.87 -11.55
CA ILE A 5 -1.80 -7.90 -10.15
C ILE A 5 -1.78 -9.34 -9.65
N ARG A 6 -1.13 -9.55 -8.50
CA ARG A 6 -1.15 -10.81 -7.75
C ARG A 6 -1.71 -10.57 -6.35
N ILE A 7 -2.56 -11.46 -5.88
CA ILE A 7 -3.18 -11.38 -4.56
C ILE A 7 -2.80 -12.63 -3.80
N GLY A 8 -2.45 -12.48 -2.51
CA GLY A 8 -2.05 -13.63 -1.72
C GLY A 8 -2.11 -13.39 -0.22
N ALA A 9 -2.48 -14.44 0.51
CA ALA A 9 -2.41 -14.48 1.97
C ALA A 9 -0.95 -14.66 2.42
N ARG A 10 -0.16 -13.58 2.38
CA ARG A 10 1.27 -13.60 2.66
C ARG A 10 1.68 -12.52 3.67
N ASP A 11 2.71 -12.85 4.45
CA ASP A 11 3.42 -11.86 5.27
C ASP A 11 4.26 -10.97 4.35
N ILE A 12 3.92 -9.69 4.28
CA ILE A 12 4.58 -8.70 3.43
C ILE A 12 6.08 -8.57 3.73
N THR A 13 6.49 -8.85 4.97
CA THR A 13 7.91 -8.77 5.39
C THR A 13 8.77 -9.87 4.77
N THR A 14 8.16 -10.90 4.16
CA THR A 14 8.84 -11.99 3.47
C THR A 14 8.92 -11.80 1.95
N MET A 15 8.30 -10.75 1.43
CA MET A 15 8.24 -10.51 -0.01
C MET A 15 9.60 -10.04 -0.55
N ALA A 16 10.06 -10.71 -1.60
CA ALA A 16 11.30 -10.36 -2.33
C ALA A 16 10.98 -9.48 -3.56
N THR A 17 10.08 -8.51 -3.39
CA THR A 17 9.80 -7.47 -4.39
C THR A 17 10.84 -6.36 -4.31
N ASP A 18 10.88 -5.48 -5.32
CA ASP A 18 11.78 -4.32 -5.27
C ASP A 18 11.42 -3.39 -4.12
N ALA A 19 10.13 -3.20 -3.86
CA ALA A 19 9.66 -2.49 -2.68
C ALA A 19 8.50 -3.21 -2.00
N ILE A 20 8.38 -3.01 -0.69
CA ILE A 20 7.16 -3.25 0.08
C ILE A 20 6.64 -1.92 0.60
N VAL A 21 5.31 -1.81 0.77
CA VAL A 21 4.70 -0.62 1.35
C VAL A 21 4.46 -0.82 2.85
N ASN A 22 4.85 0.18 3.62
CA ASN A 22 4.56 0.29 5.05
C ASN A 22 3.38 1.23 5.26
N SER A 23 2.28 0.72 5.83
CA SER A 23 1.22 1.55 6.40
C SER A 23 1.74 2.17 7.70
N ALA A 24 2.41 3.31 7.57
CA ALA A 24 3.17 3.98 8.59
C ALA A 24 2.29 4.88 9.48
N ASN A 25 2.85 5.34 10.60
CA ASN A 25 2.33 6.48 11.35
C ASN A 25 3.03 7.78 10.93
N CYS A 26 2.50 8.92 11.34
CA CYS A 26 3.01 10.24 10.94
C CYS A 26 4.49 10.49 11.34
N ARG A 27 5.01 9.80 12.34
CA ARG A 27 6.41 9.93 12.82
C ARG A 27 7.34 8.92 12.19
N LEU A 28 6.89 8.03 11.33
CA LEU A 28 7.64 6.90 10.78
C LEU A 28 8.31 6.05 11.87
N SER A 29 7.73 6.05 13.05
CA SER A 29 8.22 5.29 14.21
C SER A 29 7.64 3.88 14.20
N GLU A 30 8.25 3.02 14.99
CA GLU A 30 7.72 1.70 15.28
C GLU A 30 6.28 1.81 15.81
N GLY A 31 5.39 0.92 15.35
CA GLY A 31 3.98 0.88 15.71
C GLY A 31 3.47 -0.55 15.80
N GLY A 32 2.15 -0.72 15.81
CA GLY A 32 1.51 -2.03 15.78
C GLY A 32 1.33 -2.59 14.36
N GLY A 33 0.80 -3.80 14.25
CA GLY A 33 0.43 -4.44 13.00
C GLY A 33 1.58 -4.55 12.00
N VAL A 34 1.30 -4.25 10.73
CA VAL A 34 2.29 -4.34 9.65
C VAL A 34 3.49 -3.41 9.87
N CYS A 35 3.28 -2.22 10.43
CA CYS A 35 4.35 -1.27 10.72
C CYS A 35 5.37 -1.87 11.70
N GLY A 36 4.90 -2.43 12.82
CA GLY A 36 5.76 -3.10 13.80
C GLY A 36 6.47 -4.33 13.21
N ALA A 37 5.76 -5.14 12.42
CA ALA A 37 6.34 -6.32 11.77
C ALA A 37 7.49 -5.93 10.82
N ILE A 38 7.32 -4.86 10.04
CA ILE A 38 8.37 -4.33 9.14
C ILE A 38 9.57 -3.83 9.95
N HIS A 39 9.35 -3.00 11.00
CA HIS A 39 10.42 -2.48 11.83
C HIS A 39 11.23 -3.61 12.48
N ASN A 40 10.54 -4.59 13.09
CA ASN A 40 11.17 -5.72 13.75
C ASN A 40 12.05 -6.52 12.79
N ARG A 41 11.55 -6.82 11.58
CA ARG A 41 12.30 -7.61 10.61
C ARG A 41 13.42 -6.83 9.94
N ALA A 42 13.16 -5.55 9.59
CA ALA A 42 14.16 -4.69 8.95
C ALA A 42 15.31 -4.31 9.89
N GLY A 43 15.06 -4.28 11.20
CA GLY A 43 16.07 -4.11 12.25
C GLY A 43 16.43 -2.65 12.57
N ALA A 44 17.33 -2.49 13.53
CA ALA A 44 17.66 -1.19 14.11
C ALA A 44 18.19 -0.13 13.13
N LYS A 45 18.89 -0.54 12.08
CA LYS A 45 19.38 0.39 11.05
C LYS A 45 18.21 1.03 10.27
N PHE A 46 17.17 0.26 9.97
CA PHE A 46 15.93 0.73 9.36
C PHE A 46 15.22 1.73 10.27
N THR A 47 15.03 1.41 11.56
CA THR A 47 14.39 2.31 12.52
C THR A 47 15.14 3.64 12.64
N LYS A 48 16.50 3.61 12.65
CA LYS A 48 17.31 4.83 12.62
C LYS A 48 17.12 5.65 11.34
N ALA A 49 17.01 4.99 10.18
CA ALA A 49 16.76 5.67 8.91
C ALA A 49 15.36 6.31 8.87
N CYS A 50 14.33 5.62 9.33
CA CYS A 50 12.99 6.16 9.49
C CYS A 50 12.96 7.40 10.40
N ALA A 51 13.61 7.32 11.56
CA ALA A 51 13.72 8.46 12.48
C ALA A 51 14.49 9.66 11.88
N LYS A 52 15.53 9.42 11.09
CA LYS A 52 16.26 10.47 10.34
C LYS A 52 15.36 11.11 9.30
N LEU A 53 14.62 10.30 8.53
CA LEU A 53 13.68 10.76 7.50
C LEU A 53 12.57 11.61 8.15
N SER A 54 11.95 11.10 9.21
CA SER A 54 10.88 11.79 9.94
C SER A 54 11.33 13.15 10.47
N ARG A 55 12.53 13.24 11.08
CA ARG A 55 13.07 14.53 11.54
C ARG A 55 13.30 15.52 10.40
N ARG A 56 13.79 15.06 9.25
CA ARG A 56 14.01 15.91 8.06
C ARG A 56 12.71 16.48 7.52
N LEU A 57 11.62 15.69 7.55
CA LEU A 57 10.32 16.06 7.01
C LEU A 57 9.42 16.78 8.02
N GLY A 58 9.71 16.71 9.33
CA GLY A 58 8.78 17.15 10.37
C GLY A 58 7.61 16.15 10.59
N GLY A 59 7.76 14.91 10.12
CA GLY A 59 6.71 13.90 10.01
C GLY A 59 6.18 13.76 8.59
N ILE A 60 5.21 12.87 8.39
CA ILE A 60 4.49 12.72 7.11
C ILE A 60 3.01 13.00 7.29
N LEU A 61 2.38 13.55 6.26
CA LEU A 61 0.95 13.81 6.20
C LEU A 61 0.19 12.63 5.57
N THR A 62 -1.11 12.60 5.75
CA THR A 62 -2.00 11.61 5.12
C THR A 62 -1.78 11.59 3.61
N SER A 63 -1.70 10.40 3.04
CA SER A 63 -1.49 10.11 1.61
C SER A 63 -0.08 10.38 1.07
N GLU A 64 0.79 11.08 1.78
CA GLU A 64 2.18 11.24 1.34
C GLU A 64 2.90 9.88 1.29
N ALA A 65 3.88 9.78 0.40
CA ALA A 65 4.71 8.59 0.24
C ALA A 65 6.20 8.94 0.21
N PHE A 66 7.02 8.16 0.91
CA PHE A 66 8.49 8.34 0.98
C PHE A 66 9.19 7.00 0.98
N ILE A 67 10.38 6.93 0.44
CA ILE A 67 11.15 5.69 0.30
C ILE A 67 12.36 5.64 1.23
N THR A 68 12.63 4.43 1.76
CA THR A 68 13.89 4.08 2.45
C THR A 68 14.42 2.76 1.92
N GLY A 69 15.64 2.39 2.32
CA GLY A 69 16.15 1.04 2.06
C GLY A 69 15.41 -0.04 2.87
N GLY A 70 15.45 -1.29 2.38
CA GLY A 70 14.82 -2.44 3.03
C GLY A 70 15.63 -3.07 4.17
N TYR A 71 16.94 -2.80 4.24
CA TYR A 71 17.87 -3.31 5.26
C TYR A 71 17.87 -4.84 5.37
N ASN A 72 17.37 -5.42 6.49
CA ASN A 72 17.33 -6.87 6.68
C ASN A 72 16.10 -7.54 6.03
N LEU A 73 15.25 -6.77 5.34
CA LEU A 73 14.13 -7.32 4.58
C LEU A 73 14.62 -7.96 3.27
N PRO A 74 13.92 -8.96 2.72
CA PRO A 74 14.17 -9.43 1.36
C PRO A 74 13.91 -8.35 0.30
N ALA A 75 12.95 -7.46 0.53
CA ALA A 75 12.67 -6.30 -0.33
C ALA A 75 13.81 -5.27 -0.26
N ARG A 76 14.21 -4.73 -1.42
CA ARG A 76 15.29 -3.73 -1.49
C ARG A 76 14.92 -2.39 -0.86
N HIS A 77 13.65 -2.04 -0.91
CA HIS A 77 13.11 -0.76 -0.44
C HIS A 77 11.85 -0.93 0.40
N VAL A 78 11.58 0.07 1.25
CA VAL A 78 10.29 0.26 1.91
C VAL A 78 9.75 1.64 1.53
N ILE A 79 8.53 1.67 0.99
CA ILE A 79 7.78 2.90 0.73
C ILE A 79 6.81 3.10 1.89
N HIS A 80 6.92 4.24 2.56
CA HIS A 80 6.09 4.60 3.72
C HIS A 80 4.96 5.50 3.28
N THR A 81 3.72 5.18 3.66
CA THR A 81 2.57 6.06 3.45
C THR A 81 1.66 6.03 4.68
N LEU A 82 0.98 7.14 4.95
CA LEU A 82 0.04 7.28 6.06
C LEU A 82 -1.39 7.29 5.51
N GLY A 83 -2.17 6.26 5.83
CA GLY A 83 -3.59 6.20 5.48
C GLY A 83 -4.44 7.11 6.38
N PRO A 84 -5.63 7.52 5.93
CA PRO A 84 -6.61 8.22 6.77
C PRO A 84 -7.24 7.26 7.79
N VAL A 85 -7.64 7.79 8.94
CA VAL A 85 -8.46 7.08 9.92
C VAL A 85 -9.93 7.13 9.48
N TRP A 86 -10.61 5.98 9.53
CA TRP A 86 -12.02 5.90 9.20
C TRP A 86 -12.89 6.10 10.45
N HIS A 87 -13.92 6.92 10.32
CA HIS A 87 -14.94 7.14 11.33
C HIS A 87 -16.32 7.00 10.66
N GLU A 88 -17.06 5.96 11.00
CA GLU A 88 -18.35 5.61 10.33
C GLU A 88 -19.38 6.73 10.48
N GLU A 89 -19.37 7.44 11.62
CA GLU A 89 -20.30 8.54 11.94
C GLU A 89 -20.04 9.84 11.17
N ARG A 90 -18.85 9.99 10.58
CA ARG A 90 -18.45 11.19 9.83
C ARG A 90 -18.70 11.03 8.33
N VAL A 91 -19.95 10.89 7.94
CA VAL A 91 -20.36 10.60 6.55
C VAL A 91 -19.92 11.68 5.55
N ASP A 92 -19.88 12.92 5.97
CA ASP A 92 -19.42 14.09 5.21
C ASP A 92 -17.93 13.98 4.79
N GLU A 93 -17.12 13.24 5.54
CA GLU A 93 -15.70 13.06 5.29
C GLU A 93 -15.38 11.80 4.45
N HIS A 94 -16.34 10.88 4.27
CA HIS A 94 -16.08 9.58 3.63
C HIS A 94 -15.52 9.70 2.20
N ALA A 95 -15.99 10.70 1.42
CA ALA A 95 -15.48 10.92 0.07
C ALA A 95 -14.02 11.38 0.09
N ARG A 96 -13.67 12.30 1.00
CA ARG A 96 -12.30 12.79 1.18
C ARG A 96 -11.37 11.66 1.61
N TRP A 97 -11.73 10.90 2.66
CA TRP A 97 -10.90 9.79 3.13
C TRP A 97 -10.73 8.68 2.08
N SER A 98 -11.77 8.44 1.26
CA SER A 98 -11.67 7.48 0.15
C SER A 98 -10.65 7.93 -0.89
N ALA A 99 -10.62 9.23 -1.22
CA ALA A 99 -9.62 9.81 -2.11
C ALA A 99 -8.21 9.77 -1.48
N GLU A 100 -8.09 10.07 -0.18
CA GLU A 100 -6.83 9.99 0.56
C GLU A 100 -6.30 8.55 0.62
N LEU A 101 -7.17 7.55 0.84
CA LEU A 101 -6.74 6.15 0.80
C LEU A 101 -6.30 5.73 -0.60
N ALA A 102 -7.01 6.15 -1.65
CA ALA A 102 -6.57 5.92 -3.03
C ALA A 102 -5.20 6.54 -3.29
N ALA A 103 -4.98 7.77 -2.80
CA ALA A 103 -3.71 8.48 -2.94
C ALA A 103 -2.54 7.77 -2.24
N CYS A 104 -2.77 7.02 -1.15
CA CYS A 104 -1.73 6.18 -0.56
C CYS A 104 -1.17 5.16 -1.56
N TYR A 105 -2.03 4.55 -2.37
CA TYR A 105 -1.62 3.59 -3.40
C TYR A 105 -0.97 4.29 -4.59
N THR A 106 -1.60 5.33 -5.14
CA THR A 106 -1.09 6.03 -6.32
C THR A 106 0.22 6.76 -6.07
N ASN A 107 0.39 7.39 -4.90
CA ASN A 107 1.64 8.05 -4.53
C ASN A 107 2.76 7.03 -4.25
N SER A 108 2.43 5.88 -3.67
CA SER A 108 3.41 4.79 -3.52
C SER A 108 3.85 4.22 -4.86
N LEU A 109 2.93 4.07 -5.82
CA LEU A 109 3.25 3.66 -7.19
C LEU A 109 4.09 4.73 -7.91
N ALA A 110 3.77 6.02 -7.73
CA ALA A 110 4.55 7.11 -8.31
C ALA A 110 6.01 7.11 -7.80
N ILE A 111 6.24 6.86 -6.51
CA ILE A 111 7.59 6.66 -5.95
C ILE A 111 8.29 5.44 -6.57
N ALA A 112 7.55 4.33 -6.77
CA ALA A 112 8.11 3.15 -7.42
C ALA A 112 8.52 3.45 -8.87
N GLU A 113 7.71 4.20 -9.62
CA GLU A 113 8.03 4.66 -10.99
C GLU A 113 9.25 5.57 -11.01
N GLU A 114 9.34 6.57 -10.12
CA GLU A 114 10.49 7.50 -10.01
C GLU A 114 11.79 6.73 -9.78
N HIS A 115 11.73 5.68 -8.94
CA HIS A 115 12.88 4.83 -8.64
C HIS A 115 13.06 3.65 -9.61
N LYS A 116 12.28 3.57 -10.69
CA LYS A 116 12.32 2.51 -11.72
C LYS A 116 12.23 1.10 -11.13
N LEU A 117 11.34 0.93 -10.15
CA LEU A 117 11.11 -0.36 -9.51
C LEU A 117 10.09 -1.18 -10.33
N ALA A 118 10.43 -2.44 -10.62
CA ALA A 118 9.57 -3.31 -11.42
C ALA A 118 8.47 -3.99 -10.59
N SER A 119 8.65 -4.12 -9.28
CA SER A 119 7.72 -4.85 -8.41
C SER A 119 7.51 -4.17 -7.06
N ILE A 120 6.25 -4.14 -6.61
CA ILE A 120 5.85 -3.54 -5.34
C ILE A 120 4.80 -4.40 -4.64
N ALA A 121 4.90 -4.55 -3.32
CA ALA A 121 3.89 -5.23 -2.52
C ALA A 121 3.20 -4.26 -1.56
N PHE A 122 1.87 -4.33 -1.49
CA PHE A 122 1.04 -3.52 -0.60
C PHE A 122 0.39 -4.38 0.47
N PRO A 123 0.29 -3.87 1.70
CA PRO A 123 -0.63 -4.42 2.70
C PRO A 123 -2.04 -3.86 2.45
N SER A 124 -3.04 -4.37 3.17
CA SER A 124 -4.38 -3.78 3.23
C SER A 124 -4.35 -2.49 4.05
N ILE A 125 -3.98 -1.37 3.41
CA ILE A 125 -3.80 -0.07 4.09
C ILE A 125 -5.08 0.35 4.82
N GLY A 126 -4.95 0.73 6.09
CA GLY A 126 -6.04 1.28 6.89
C GLY A 126 -6.99 0.24 7.51
N THR A 127 -6.92 -1.04 7.15
CA THR A 127 -7.89 -2.06 7.62
C THR A 127 -7.62 -2.61 9.03
N GLY A 128 -6.54 -2.19 9.67
CA GLY A 128 -6.23 -2.47 11.07
C GLY A 128 -6.77 -1.39 12.01
N ALA A 129 -5.90 -0.79 12.82
CA ALA A 129 -6.27 0.22 13.82
C ALA A 129 -6.95 1.48 13.23
N PHE A 130 -6.85 1.73 11.93
CA PHE A 130 -7.49 2.88 11.27
C PHE A 130 -8.95 2.61 10.84
N GLY A 131 -9.49 1.43 11.13
CA GLY A 131 -10.92 1.14 11.13
C GLY A 131 -11.62 1.02 9.76
N TRP A 132 -10.87 0.96 8.66
CA TRP A 132 -11.47 0.78 7.34
C TRP A 132 -12.12 -0.60 7.19
N ASP A 133 -13.34 -0.60 6.67
CA ASP A 133 -13.96 -1.82 6.19
C ASP A 133 -13.12 -2.45 5.08
N LYS A 134 -12.81 -3.74 5.19
CA LYS A 134 -11.93 -4.45 4.24
C LYS A 134 -12.45 -4.41 2.82
N LYS A 135 -13.76 -4.48 2.62
CA LYS A 135 -14.41 -4.49 1.30
C LYS A 135 -14.32 -3.10 0.64
N LYS A 136 -14.56 -2.03 1.42
CA LYS A 136 -14.40 -0.64 0.95
C LYS A 136 -12.93 -0.39 0.57
N ALA A 137 -11.99 -0.71 1.46
CA ALA A 137 -10.56 -0.51 1.23
C ALA A 137 -10.03 -1.31 0.03
N ALA A 138 -10.43 -2.57 -0.12
CA ALA A 138 -10.03 -3.42 -1.24
C ALA A 138 -10.45 -2.86 -2.59
N LYS A 139 -11.68 -2.36 -2.71
CA LYS A 139 -12.18 -1.73 -3.94
C LYS A 139 -11.36 -0.50 -4.32
N ILE A 140 -11.02 0.33 -3.34
CA ILE A 140 -10.21 1.53 -3.54
C ILE A 140 -8.79 1.13 -4.00
N ALA A 141 -8.15 0.19 -3.31
CA ALA A 141 -6.82 -0.32 -3.64
C ALA A 141 -6.74 -0.85 -5.08
N ILE A 142 -7.67 -1.72 -5.45
CA ILE A 142 -7.72 -2.35 -6.78
C ILE A 142 -7.89 -1.31 -7.87
N ARG A 143 -8.82 -0.36 -7.71
CA ARG A 143 -9.03 0.72 -8.67
C ARG A 143 -7.82 1.62 -8.81
N ALA A 144 -7.18 1.98 -7.70
CA ALA A 144 -5.98 2.81 -7.71
C ALA A 144 -4.84 2.12 -8.49
N VAL A 145 -4.65 0.81 -8.30
CA VAL A 145 -3.62 0.04 -9.01
C VAL A 145 -3.95 -0.15 -10.49
N LEU A 146 -5.19 -0.52 -10.82
CA LEU A 146 -5.61 -0.77 -12.22
C LEU A 146 -5.61 0.49 -13.08
N ASN A 147 -5.86 1.66 -12.49
CA ASN A 147 -5.89 2.94 -13.19
C ASN A 147 -4.52 3.65 -13.21
N HIS A 148 -3.48 3.04 -12.64
CA HIS A 148 -2.14 3.62 -12.67
C HIS A 148 -1.50 3.50 -14.06
N ASP A 149 -0.97 4.62 -14.57
CA ASP A 149 -0.21 4.62 -15.83
C ASP A 149 1.23 4.14 -15.59
N ALA A 150 1.41 2.83 -15.69
CA ALA A 150 2.67 2.17 -15.39
C ALA A 150 3.68 2.29 -16.54
N ARG A 151 4.91 2.67 -16.20
CA ARG A 151 6.07 2.74 -17.10
C ARG A 151 7.16 1.74 -16.73
N HIS A 152 7.40 1.56 -15.45
CA HIS A 152 8.42 0.68 -14.88
C HIS A 152 7.84 -0.42 -13.98
N VAL A 153 6.72 -0.14 -13.28
CA VAL A 153 6.06 -1.11 -12.40
C VAL A 153 5.35 -2.16 -13.25
N GLU A 154 5.89 -3.38 -13.27
CA GLU A 154 5.36 -4.54 -14.00
C GLU A 154 4.42 -5.37 -13.13
N GLY A 155 4.69 -5.44 -11.82
CA GLY A 155 3.98 -6.31 -10.89
C GLY A 155 3.61 -5.65 -9.57
N VAL A 156 2.34 -5.80 -9.18
CA VAL A 156 1.83 -5.40 -7.88
C VAL A 156 1.32 -6.61 -7.12
N PHE A 157 1.80 -6.79 -5.88
CA PHE A 157 1.29 -7.77 -4.94
C PHE A 157 0.38 -7.11 -3.90
N LEU A 158 -0.83 -7.62 -3.72
CA LEU A 158 -1.73 -7.25 -2.64
C LEU A 158 -1.69 -8.35 -1.57
N CYS A 159 -1.14 -8.03 -0.40
CA CYS A 159 -0.91 -8.97 0.69
C CYS A 159 -2.05 -8.91 1.71
N CYS A 160 -2.81 -9.98 1.85
CA CYS A 160 -3.98 -10.12 2.73
C CYS A 160 -3.65 -10.84 4.06
N HIS A 161 -2.51 -10.61 4.66
CA HIS A 161 -2.03 -11.11 5.96
C HIS A 161 -2.72 -12.42 6.47
N LYS A 162 -2.61 -13.52 5.71
CA LYS A 162 -3.21 -14.84 6.01
C LYS A 162 -4.76 -14.89 6.04
N ASP A 163 -5.43 -13.85 5.58
CA ASP A 163 -6.87 -13.78 5.47
C ASP A 163 -7.31 -14.31 4.09
N ALA A 164 -7.73 -15.58 4.05
CA ALA A 164 -8.15 -16.23 2.80
C ALA A 164 -9.47 -15.64 2.26
N GLU A 165 -10.36 -15.19 3.14
CA GLU A 165 -11.62 -14.55 2.75
C GLU A 165 -11.37 -13.20 2.09
N GLU A 166 -10.51 -12.37 2.68
CA GLU A 166 -10.06 -11.11 2.08
C GLU A 166 -9.39 -11.35 0.73
N MET A 167 -8.54 -12.36 0.61
CA MET A 167 -7.89 -12.72 -0.65
C MET A 167 -8.93 -13.09 -1.73
N PHE A 168 -9.90 -13.93 -1.41
CA PHE A 168 -10.94 -14.34 -2.35
C PHE A 168 -11.81 -13.15 -2.79
N MET A 169 -12.19 -12.30 -1.85
CA MET A 169 -12.93 -11.07 -2.11
C MET A 169 -12.14 -10.13 -3.05
N MET A 170 -10.85 -9.91 -2.82
CA MET A 170 -10.01 -9.06 -3.67
C MET A 170 -9.88 -9.64 -5.09
N CYS A 171 -9.69 -10.95 -5.25
CA CYS A 171 -9.69 -11.61 -6.56
C CYS A 171 -10.98 -11.35 -7.34
N SER A 172 -12.13 -11.47 -6.69
CA SER A 172 -13.44 -11.20 -7.30
C SER A 172 -13.57 -9.75 -7.78
N PHE A 173 -13.05 -8.78 -7.00
CA PHE A 173 -13.06 -7.36 -7.41
C PHE A 173 -12.15 -7.07 -8.59
N VAL A 174 -10.95 -7.66 -8.64
CA VAL A 174 -10.06 -7.51 -9.80
C VAL A 174 -10.75 -8.01 -11.06
N THR A 175 -11.34 -9.20 -11.02
CA THR A 175 -12.07 -9.76 -12.17
C THR A 175 -13.21 -8.85 -12.62
N ALA A 176 -14.03 -8.37 -11.71
CA ALA A 176 -15.15 -7.48 -12.02
C ALA A 176 -14.70 -6.13 -12.60
N GLU A 177 -13.61 -5.56 -12.11
CA GLU A 177 -13.13 -4.26 -12.59
C GLU A 177 -12.46 -4.39 -13.96
N LEU A 178 -11.72 -5.48 -14.25
CA LEU A 178 -11.16 -5.76 -15.57
C LEU A 178 -12.28 -5.96 -16.62
N GLN A 179 -13.33 -6.70 -16.29
CA GLN A 179 -14.49 -6.88 -17.20
C GLN A 179 -15.15 -5.55 -17.57
N LYS A 180 -15.26 -4.60 -16.62
CA LYS A 180 -15.79 -3.26 -16.90
C LYS A 180 -14.90 -2.46 -17.83
N GLN A 181 -13.57 -2.52 -17.64
CA GLN A 181 -12.62 -1.84 -18.50
C GLN A 181 -12.67 -2.37 -19.94
N ASP A 182 -12.80 -3.68 -20.11
CA ASP A 182 -12.93 -4.30 -21.43
C ASP A 182 -14.24 -3.90 -22.12
N GLN A 183 -15.35 -3.84 -21.39
CA GLN A 183 -16.63 -3.35 -21.94
C GLN A 183 -16.56 -1.89 -22.39
N MET A 184 -15.88 -1.02 -21.63
CA MET A 184 -15.72 0.39 -22.01
C MET A 184 -14.78 0.61 -23.19
N ARG A 185 -13.85 -0.31 -23.48
CA ARG A 185 -12.96 -0.24 -24.65
C ARG A 185 -13.62 -0.71 -25.94
N ASN A 186 -14.66 -1.55 -25.81
CA ASN A 186 -15.38 -2.17 -26.94
C ASN A 186 -16.64 -1.39 -27.37
N ASN A 187 -16.99 -0.31 -26.67
CA ASN A 187 -18.06 0.64 -26.97
C ASN A 187 -17.49 1.98 -27.44
#